data_a7f9af4df0d64ed98c7ee1aaeda7cda5
#
_entry.id   a7f9af4df0d64ed98c7ee1aaeda7cda5
#
_cell.length_a   1.000
_cell.length_b   1.000
_cell.length_c   1.000
_cell.angle_alpha   90.00
_cell.angle_beta   90.00
_cell.angle_gamma   90.00
#
_symmetry.space_group_name_H-M   'P 1'
#
loop_
_entity.id
_entity.type
_entity.pdbx_description
1 polymer ?
#
loop_
_entity_poly.entity_id
_entity_poly.type
_entity_poly.pdbx_seq_one_letter_code
_entity_poly.pdbx_strand_id
1 'polypeptide(L)'
;ALVAAFVVLFFFKDFLFDKVILAPTRSDFFFYQWFGMKTGLELVNIELSTQFMVHMRVTMMCALIVCCPYILFEIWRFIAPALYQREKRATRRAFFFASFLFYLGIAVGYCIILPLMVNFFDGYKVSEAVTNTISLNSYITTVNSTVLLFGIVFEIPTLLAALSQIGLITRQTLLGGWKWAVLIIAVLAAVITPADPFSMLIAAIPLALLYGISILVCKKEVPEAEEDEVEDEEATA
;
A
#
# COMPACT_ATOMS: atom_id res chain seq x y z
N ALA A 1 11.87 -18.86 -1.34
CA ALA A 1 11.40 -17.88 -2.34
C ALA A 1 12.14 -16.55 -2.17
N LEU A 2 12.04 -15.86 -1.00
CA LEU A 2 12.56 -14.50 -0.78
C LEU A 2 14.09 -14.40 -0.98
N VAL A 3 14.88 -15.31 -0.42
CA VAL A 3 16.35 -15.33 -0.59
C VAL A 3 16.73 -15.51 -2.05
N ALA A 4 16.06 -16.39 -2.79
CA ALA A 4 16.33 -16.61 -4.20
C ALA A 4 15.98 -15.35 -5.03
N ALA A 5 14.84 -14.71 -4.77
CA ALA A 5 14.47 -13.46 -5.41
C ALA A 5 15.46 -12.33 -5.10
N PHE A 6 15.90 -12.22 -3.84
CA PHE A 6 16.92 -11.25 -3.44
C PHE A 6 18.22 -11.44 -4.20
N VAL A 7 18.76 -12.69 -4.25
CA VAL A 7 20.03 -12.98 -4.95
C VAL A 7 19.92 -12.65 -6.43
N VAL A 8 18.82 -13.05 -7.09
CA VAL A 8 18.62 -12.74 -8.51
C VAL A 8 18.57 -11.22 -8.74
N LEU A 9 17.75 -10.51 -7.98
CA LEU A 9 17.58 -9.06 -8.14
C LEU A 9 18.83 -8.26 -7.79
N PHE A 10 19.68 -8.78 -6.90
CA PHE A 10 20.93 -8.15 -6.53
C PHE A 10 21.89 -8.01 -7.72
N PHE A 11 21.90 -8.96 -8.64
CA PHE A 11 22.71 -8.88 -9.86
C PHE A 11 22.11 -7.98 -10.95
N PHE A 12 20.82 -7.62 -10.86
CA PHE A 12 20.14 -6.73 -11.81
C PHE A 12 20.10 -5.26 -11.35
N LYS A 13 21.14 -4.80 -10.62
CA LYS A 13 21.23 -3.46 -10.02
C LYS A 13 20.94 -2.31 -10.99
N ASP A 14 21.57 -2.34 -12.18
CA ASP A 14 21.48 -1.26 -13.15
C ASP A 14 20.05 -1.09 -13.69
N PHE A 15 19.35 -2.19 -13.94
CA PHE A 15 17.94 -2.16 -14.30
C PHE A 15 17.06 -1.60 -13.17
N LEU A 16 17.29 -2.08 -11.94
CA LEU A 16 16.50 -1.65 -10.77
C LEU A 16 16.68 -0.16 -10.48
N PHE A 17 17.92 0.32 -10.49
CA PHE A 17 18.19 1.71 -10.16
C PHE A 17 17.84 2.65 -11.30
N ASP A 18 18.38 2.42 -12.51
CA ASP A 18 18.29 3.40 -13.60
C ASP A 18 16.89 3.44 -14.23
N LYS A 19 16.18 2.31 -14.30
CA LYS A 19 14.88 2.26 -14.98
C LYS A 19 13.68 2.26 -14.04
N VAL A 20 13.85 1.80 -12.79
CA VAL A 20 12.72 1.71 -11.86
C VAL A 20 12.84 2.78 -10.77
N ILE A 21 13.87 2.72 -9.94
CA ILE A 21 13.91 3.54 -8.72
C ILE A 21 14.16 5.02 -9.01
N LEU A 22 15.04 5.33 -9.95
CA LEU A 22 15.37 6.71 -10.32
C LEU A 22 14.47 7.29 -11.43
N ALA A 23 13.52 6.51 -11.97
CA ALA A 23 12.60 7.02 -12.97
C ALA A 23 11.76 8.23 -12.49
N PRO A 24 11.20 8.24 -11.25
CA PRO A 24 10.44 9.39 -10.76
C PRO A 24 11.26 10.65 -10.48
N THR A 25 12.60 10.62 -10.55
CA THR A 25 13.44 11.83 -10.42
C THR A 25 13.66 12.53 -11.74
N ARG A 26 13.35 11.88 -12.87
CA ARG A 26 13.55 12.39 -14.21
C ARG A 26 12.32 13.15 -14.71
N SER A 27 12.53 14.22 -15.44
CA SER A 27 11.45 15.03 -16.03
C SER A 27 10.65 14.30 -17.12
N ASP A 28 11.19 13.21 -17.68
CA ASP A 28 10.54 12.38 -18.68
C ASP A 28 9.60 11.31 -18.11
N PHE A 29 9.46 11.24 -16.77
CA PHE A 29 8.53 10.31 -16.14
C PHE A 29 7.08 10.60 -16.59
N PHE A 30 6.34 9.56 -16.97
CA PHE A 30 5.01 9.67 -17.59
C PHE A 30 4.03 10.54 -16.80
N PHE A 31 4.09 10.51 -15.46
CA PHE A 31 3.23 11.31 -14.59
C PHE A 31 3.44 12.80 -14.79
N TYR A 32 4.69 13.26 -14.86
CA TYR A 32 5.01 14.68 -15.07
C TYR A 32 4.60 15.16 -16.45
N GLN A 33 4.74 14.32 -17.47
CA GLN A 33 4.27 14.64 -18.83
C GLN A 33 2.77 14.83 -18.89
N TRP A 34 2.03 13.99 -18.15
CA TRP A 34 0.56 14.07 -18.14
C TRP A 34 0.03 15.29 -17.38
N PHE A 35 0.67 15.66 -16.26
CA PHE A 35 0.28 16.81 -15.43
C PHE A 35 1.01 18.12 -15.79
N GLY A 36 1.88 18.13 -16.80
CA GLY A 36 2.65 19.32 -17.20
C GLY A 36 3.64 19.81 -16.15
N MET A 37 4.08 18.95 -15.23
CA MET A 37 5.02 19.25 -14.18
C MET A 37 6.45 19.08 -14.68
N LYS A 38 7.39 19.85 -14.15
CA LYS A 38 8.83 19.73 -14.46
C LYS A 38 9.56 19.44 -13.15
N THR A 39 10.32 18.37 -13.14
CA THR A 39 11.20 17.99 -12.03
C THR A 39 12.56 17.65 -12.61
N GLY A 40 13.61 18.13 -12.02
CA GLY A 40 14.99 17.83 -12.39
C GLY A 40 15.83 17.66 -11.14
N LEU A 41 15.51 16.63 -10.36
CA LEU A 41 16.06 16.42 -9.04
C LEU A 41 17.44 15.80 -9.14
N GLU A 42 18.48 16.53 -8.71
CA GLU A 42 19.83 16.01 -8.58
C GLU A 42 20.01 15.37 -7.19
N LEU A 43 20.25 14.07 -7.19
CA LEU A 43 20.51 13.33 -5.95
C LEU A 43 22.00 13.34 -5.62
N VAL A 44 22.32 13.65 -4.37
CA VAL A 44 23.69 13.67 -3.88
C VAL A 44 23.92 12.54 -2.88
N ASN A 45 25.04 11.86 -3.04
CA ASN A 45 25.52 10.89 -2.06
C ASN A 45 26.46 11.58 -1.07
N ILE A 46 26.11 11.57 0.20
CA ILE A 46 26.86 12.26 1.27
C ILE A 46 27.78 11.30 2.02
N GLU A 47 27.35 10.05 2.21
CA GLU A 47 28.06 9.06 3.02
C GLU A 47 28.72 7.98 2.17
N LEU A 48 29.88 7.49 2.56
CA LEU A 48 30.66 6.51 1.81
C LEU A 48 29.91 5.17 1.63
N SER A 49 29.21 4.70 2.67
CA SER A 49 28.52 3.41 2.67
C SER A 49 27.09 3.46 2.08
N THR A 50 26.55 4.64 1.82
CA THR A 50 25.15 4.83 1.42
C THR A 50 24.80 4.04 0.16
N GLN A 51 25.65 4.04 -0.86
CA GLN A 51 25.35 3.34 -2.11
C GLN A 51 25.16 1.84 -1.91
N PHE A 52 25.98 1.22 -1.06
CA PHE A 52 25.82 -0.19 -0.73
C PHE A 52 24.56 -0.47 0.09
N MET A 53 24.31 0.34 1.13
CA MET A 53 23.13 0.19 1.98
C MET A 53 21.83 0.41 1.20
N VAL A 54 21.81 1.39 0.31
CA VAL A 54 20.70 1.67 -0.59
C VAL A 54 20.45 0.50 -1.54
N HIS A 55 21.51 -0.08 -2.12
CA HIS A 55 21.39 -1.25 -2.98
C HIS A 55 20.75 -2.42 -2.21
N MET A 56 21.21 -2.72 -1.01
CA MET A 56 20.63 -3.78 -0.17
C MET A 56 19.15 -3.54 0.13
N ARG A 57 18.77 -2.30 0.53
CA ARG A 57 17.38 -1.94 0.84
C ARG A 57 16.46 -2.06 -0.37
N VAL A 58 16.86 -1.52 -1.52
CA VAL A 58 16.08 -1.57 -2.76
C VAL A 58 15.90 -3.01 -3.22
N THR A 59 16.96 -3.80 -3.22
CA THR A 59 16.89 -5.21 -3.60
C THR A 59 15.95 -5.99 -2.68
N MET A 60 16.01 -5.74 -1.36
CA MET A 60 15.11 -6.37 -0.39
C MET A 60 13.65 -5.97 -0.63
N MET A 61 13.40 -4.67 -0.87
CA MET A 61 12.06 -4.18 -1.22
C MET A 61 11.51 -4.86 -2.47
N CYS A 62 12.28 -4.88 -3.55
CA CYS A 62 11.86 -5.52 -4.80
C CYS A 62 11.67 -7.04 -4.63
N ALA A 63 12.51 -7.70 -3.83
CA ALA A 63 12.34 -9.12 -3.52
C ALA A 63 11.04 -9.38 -2.75
N LEU A 64 10.70 -8.53 -1.79
CA LEU A 64 9.41 -8.60 -1.07
C LEU A 64 8.22 -8.40 -2.02
N ILE A 65 8.29 -7.41 -2.91
CA ILE A 65 7.24 -7.14 -3.90
C ILE A 65 7.03 -8.35 -4.82
N VAL A 66 8.11 -8.92 -5.34
CA VAL A 66 8.04 -10.10 -6.23
C VAL A 66 7.53 -11.35 -5.48
N CYS A 67 7.91 -11.52 -4.22
CA CYS A 67 7.48 -12.65 -3.40
C CYS A 67 6.10 -12.46 -2.77
N CYS A 68 5.51 -11.26 -2.83
CA CYS A 68 4.26 -10.95 -2.16
C CYS A 68 3.11 -11.90 -2.55
N PRO A 69 2.86 -12.26 -3.81
CA PRO A 69 1.79 -13.21 -4.14
C PRO A 69 1.97 -14.56 -3.44
N TYR A 70 3.22 -15.01 -3.30
CA TYR A 70 3.51 -16.25 -2.57
C TYR A 70 3.23 -16.09 -1.07
N ILE A 71 3.63 -14.96 -0.48
CA ILE A 71 3.37 -14.64 0.94
C ILE A 71 1.86 -14.55 1.19
N LEU A 72 1.13 -13.83 0.34
CA LEU A 72 -0.33 -13.72 0.41
C LEU A 72 -0.99 -15.09 0.25
N PHE A 73 -0.50 -15.94 -0.66
CA PHE A 73 -1.00 -17.30 -0.84
C PHE A 73 -0.87 -18.13 0.45
N GLU A 74 0.29 -18.09 1.12
CA GLU A 74 0.49 -18.82 2.38
C GLU A 74 -0.38 -18.27 3.51
N ILE A 75 -0.53 -16.95 3.62
CA ILE A 75 -1.43 -16.32 4.59
C ILE A 75 -2.88 -16.75 4.34
N TRP A 76 -3.36 -16.67 3.09
CA TRP A 76 -4.72 -17.08 2.75
C TRP A 76 -4.93 -18.58 2.92
N ARG A 77 -3.94 -19.40 2.65
CA ARG A 77 -3.99 -20.85 2.90
C ARG A 77 -4.15 -21.17 4.39
N PHE A 78 -3.55 -20.36 5.26
CA PHE A 78 -3.71 -20.52 6.71
C PHE A 78 -5.08 -20.03 7.20
N ILE A 79 -5.57 -18.93 6.66
CA ILE A 79 -6.83 -18.30 7.08
C ILE A 79 -8.06 -19.02 6.47
N ALA A 80 -7.92 -19.55 5.26
CA ALA A 80 -9.02 -20.14 4.50
C ALA A 80 -9.83 -21.23 5.26
N PRO A 81 -9.22 -22.16 6.03
CA PRO A 81 -9.97 -23.15 6.77
C PRO A 81 -10.89 -22.55 7.83
N ALA A 82 -10.53 -21.39 8.39
CA ALA A 82 -11.33 -20.70 9.40
C ALA A 82 -12.50 -19.91 8.80
N LEU A 83 -12.36 -19.42 7.56
CA LEU A 83 -13.36 -18.58 6.90
C LEU A 83 -14.35 -19.37 6.03
N TYR A 84 -13.87 -20.39 5.33
CA TYR A 84 -14.63 -21.06 4.28
C TYR A 84 -14.62 -22.56 4.45
N GLN A 85 -15.44 -23.09 5.36
CA GLN A 85 -15.53 -24.53 5.59
C GLN A 85 -16.03 -25.32 4.36
N ARG A 86 -16.60 -24.67 3.34
CA ARG A 86 -17.24 -25.35 2.19
C ARG A 86 -16.85 -24.87 0.79
N GLU A 87 -16.09 -23.76 0.57
CA GLU A 87 -15.86 -23.24 -0.77
C GLU A 87 -14.40 -22.90 -1.12
N LYS A 88 -13.68 -23.85 -1.74
CA LYS A 88 -12.35 -23.62 -2.36
C LYS A 88 -12.34 -22.50 -3.42
N ARG A 89 -13.50 -22.22 -4.06
CA ARG A 89 -13.61 -21.15 -5.07
C ARG A 89 -13.57 -19.76 -4.46
N ALA A 90 -14.18 -19.57 -3.29
CA ALA A 90 -14.19 -18.29 -2.60
C ALA A 90 -12.78 -17.92 -2.10
N THR A 91 -12.05 -18.88 -1.52
CA THR A 91 -10.64 -18.69 -1.12
C THR A 91 -9.76 -18.26 -2.28
N ARG A 92 -9.90 -18.91 -3.45
CA ARG A 92 -9.11 -18.54 -4.62
C ARG A 92 -9.44 -17.14 -5.14
N ARG A 93 -10.72 -16.74 -5.16
CA ARG A 93 -11.13 -15.38 -5.55
C ARG A 93 -10.55 -14.34 -4.60
N ALA A 94 -10.63 -14.57 -3.29
CA ALA A 94 -10.06 -13.68 -2.28
C ALA A 94 -8.54 -13.49 -2.46
N PHE A 95 -7.82 -14.57 -2.73
CA PHE A 95 -6.37 -14.52 -3.02
C PHE A 95 -6.06 -13.66 -4.26
N PHE A 96 -6.77 -13.86 -5.36
CA PHE A 96 -6.54 -13.05 -6.57
C PHE A 96 -6.88 -11.58 -6.34
N PHE A 97 -7.96 -11.31 -5.60
CA PHE A 97 -8.34 -9.95 -5.24
C PHE A 97 -7.30 -9.28 -4.34
N ALA A 98 -6.81 -9.96 -3.32
CA ALA A 98 -5.72 -9.51 -2.48
C ALA A 98 -4.47 -9.19 -3.33
N SER A 99 -3.97 -10.14 -4.09
CA SER A 99 -2.79 -9.91 -4.93
C SER A 99 -2.98 -8.73 -5.89
N PHE A 100 -4.16 -8.56 -6.45
CA PHE A 100 -4.48 -7.41 -7.31
C PHE A 100 -4.44 -6.09 -6.53
N LEU A 101 -5.05 -6.03 -5.34
CA LEU A 101 -5.04 -4.83 -4.50
C LEU A 101 -3.63 -4.45 -4.05
N PHE A 102 -2.82 -5.43 -3.67
CA PHE A 102 -1.43 -5.20 -3.32
C PHE A 102 -0.64 -4.51 -4.46
N TYR A 103 -0.70 -5.06 -5.67
CA TYR A 103 -0.01 -4.45 -6.80
C TYR A 103 -0.63 -3.11 -7.22
N LEU A 104 -1.93 -2.94 -7.06
CA LEU A 104 -2.59 -1.65 -7.26
C LEU A 104 -2.08 -0.62 -6.24
N GLY A 105 -1.91 -1.01 -4.98
CA GLY A 105 -1.33 -0.16 -3.94
C GLY A 105 0.10 0.27 -4.27
N ILE A 106 0.94 -0.67 -4.70
CA ILE A 106 2.29 -0.36 -5.19
C ILE A 106 2.25 0.61 -6.37
N ALA A 107 1.37 0.38 -7.35
CA ALA A 107 1.23 1.25 -8.50
C ALA A 107 0.78 2.67 -8.09
N VAL A 108 -0.19 2.80 -7.20
CA VAL A 108 -0.64 4.11 -6.67
C VAL A 108 0.49 4.79 -5.90
N GLY A 109 1.16 4.09 -5.00
CA GLY A 109 2.29 4.62 -4.23
C GLY A 109 3.44 5.10 -5.13
N TYR A 110 3.82 4.29 -6.11
CA TYR A 110 4.94 4.59 -7.00
C TYR A 110 4.60 5.57 -8.12
N CYS A 111 3.43 5.43 -8.76
CA CYS A 111 3.09 6.21 -9.95
C CYS A 111 2.41 7.54 -9.65
N ILE A 112 1.77 7.68 -8.48
CA ILE A 112 1.00 8.88 -8.14
C ILE A 112 1.60 9.59 -6.92
N ILE A 113 1.68 8.88 -5.78
CA ILE A 113 2.04 9.52 -4.51
C ILE A 113 3.50 9.96 -4.51
N LEU A 114 4.41 9.08 -4.90
CA LEU A 114 5.84 9.38 -4.92
C LEU A 114 6.19 10.56 -5.84
N PRO A 115 5.72 10.65 -7.10
CA PRO A 115 5.98 11.81 -7.95
C PRO A 115 5.40 13.12 -7.42
N LEU A 116 4.20 13.07 -6.80
CA LEU A 116 3.62 14.26 -6.18
C LEU A 116 4.49 14.77 -5.02
N MET A 117 4.97 13.86 -4.17
CA MET A 117 5.88 14.22 -3.07
C MET A 117 7.21 14.78 -3.58
N VAL A 118 7.82 14.10 -4.56
CA VAL A 118 9.08 14.54 -5.17
C VAL A 118 8.95 15.94 -5.77
N ASN A 119 7.89 16.16 -6.55
CA ASN A 119 7.64 17.48 -7.16
C ASN A 119 7.39 18.57 -6.12
N PHE A 120 6.67 18.26 -5.04
CA PHE A 120 6.43 19.20 -3.96
C PHE A 120 7.75 19.62 -3.27
N PHE A 121 8.60 18.65 -2.88
CA PHE A 121 9.86 18.95 -2.20
C PHE A 121 10.90 19.61 -3.11
N ASP A 122 10.91 19.30 -4.40
CA ASP A 122 11.76 19.96 -5.38
C ASP A 122 11.35 21.43 -5.58
N GLY A 123 10.04 21.68 -5.64
CA GLY A 123 9.48 23.03 -5.84
C GLY A 123 9.46 23.91 -4.59
N TYR A 124 9.49 23.32 -3.39
CA TYR A 124 9.38 24.09 -2.15
C TYR A 124 10.71 24.71 -1.74
N LYS A 125 10.80 26.04 -1.84
CA LYS A 125 11.99 26.83 -1.44
C LYS A 125 11.61 27.83 -0.36
N VAL A 126 12.34 27.80 0.75
CA VAL A 126 12.19 28.80 1.83
C VAL A 126 12.83 30.14 1.42
N SER A 127 13.91 30.08 0.63
CA SER A 127 14.65 31.25 0.14
C SER A 127 15.40 30.88 -1.14
N GLU A 128 15.54 31.81 -2.07
CA GLU A 128 16.36 31.62 -3.27
C GLU A 128 17.84 31.43 -2.97
N ALA A 129 18.30 31.88 -1.79
CA ALA A 129 19.67 31.69 -1.32
C ALA A 129 19.98 30.23 -0.89
N VAL A 130 18.97 29.37 -0.74
CA VAL A 130 19.13 27.98 -0.32
C VAL A 130 18.85 27.06 -1.50
N THR A 131 19.87 26.32 -1.93
CA THR A 131 19.71 25.30 -2.98
C THR A 131 19.18 24.00 -2.36
N ASN A 132 18.07 23.49 -2.86
CA ASN A 132 17.54 22.19 -2.46
C ASN A 132 18.42 21.08 -3.02
N THR A 133 19.10 20.37 -2.12
CA THR A 133 19.89 19.18 -2.48
C THR A 133 19.35 17.98 -1.70
N ILE A 134 18.81 17.01 -2.41
CA ILE A 134 18.20 15.84 -1.78
C ILE A 134 19.22 14.69 -1.73
N SER A 135 19.42 14.11 -0.54
CA SER A 135 20.33 12.98 -0.40
C SER A 135 19.71 11.70 -0.97
N LEU A 136 20.54 10.87 -1.62
CA LEU A 136 20.13 9.56 -2.13
C LEU A 136 19.47 8.70 -1.05
N ASN A 137 20.00 8.70 0.18
CA ASN A 137 19.44 7.92 1.28
C ASN A 137 18.02 8.37 1.65
N SER A 138 17.78 9.69 1.73
CA SER A 138 16.45 10.24 2.03
C SER A 138 15.44 9.87 0.94
N TYR A 139 15.80 10.04 -0.32
CA TYR A 139 14.96 9.65 -1.46
C TYR A 139 14.59 8.17 -1.41
N ILE A 140 15.57 7.27 -1.27
CA ILE A 140 15.33 5.83 -1.25
C ILE A 140 14.51 5.39 -0.03
N THR A 141 14.71 6.03 1.11
CA THR A 141 13.89 5.77 2.31
C THR A 141 12.43 6.13 2.03
N THR A 142 12.18 7.27 1.41
CA THR A 142 10.83 7.71 1.01
C THR A 142 10.22 6.77 -0.03
N VAL A 143 10.97 6.36 -1.06
CA VAL A 143 10.50 5.36 -2.05
C VAL A 143 10.10 4.07 -1.36
N ASN A 144 10.97 3.51 -0.53
CA ASN A 144 10.72 2.24 0.14
C ASN A 144 9.50 2.30 1.05
N SER A 145 9.40 3.32 1.91
CA SER A 145 8.25 3.47 2.81
C SER A 145 6.96 3.66 2.04
N THR A 146 6.92 4.58 1.07
CA THR A 146 5.72 4.87 0.31
C THR A 146 5.24 3.64 -0.47
N VAL A 147 6.12 3.02 -1.26
CA VAL A 147 5.73 1.90 -2.14
C VAL A 147 5.29 0.67 -1.35
N LEU A 148 6.08 0.25 -0.35
CA LEU A 148 5.75 -0.94 0.45
C LEU A 148 4.52 -0.73 1.32
N LEU A 149 4.44 0.40 2.02
CA LEU A 149 3.32 0.64 2.93
C LEU A 149 2.02 0.83 2.17
N PHE A 150 2.02 1.49 1.00
CA PHE A 150 0.83 1.53 0.14
C PHE A 150 0.41 0.14 -0.31
N GLY A 151 1.34 -0.72 -0.73
CA GLY A 151 1.03 -2.11 -1.06
C GLY A 151 0.34 -2.84 0.10
N ILE A 152 0.89 -2.75 1.31
CA ILE A 152 0.34 -3.40 2.51
C ILE A 152 -1.02 -2.81 2.91
N VAL A 153 -1.17 -1.49 2.89
CA VAL A 153 -2.40 -0.81 3.32
C VAL A 153 -3.54 -1.06 2.34
N PHE A 154 -3.25 -1.28 1.06
CA PHE A 154 -4.25 -1.69 0.08
C PHE A 154 -4.85 -3.09 0.34
N GLU A 155 -4.23 -3.89 1.22
CA GLU A 155 -4.83 -5.15 1.71
C GLU A 155 -5.92 -4.95 2.78
N ILE A 156 -6.06 -3.76 3.36
CA ILE A 156 -7.06 -3.49 4.40
C ILE A 156 -8.49 -3.86 3.95
N PRO A 157 -8.97 -3.52 2.74
CA PRO A 157 -10.31 -3.91 2.30
C PRO A 157 -10.49 -5.42 2.26
N THR A 158 -9.47 -6.16 1.83
CA THR A 158 -9.49 -7.63 1.76
C THR A 158 -9.52 -8.24 3.16
N LEU A 159 -8.73 -7.69 4.08
CA LEU A 159 -8.70 -8.12 5.47
C LEU A 159 -10.05 -7.86 6.17
N LEU A 160 -10.62 -6.66 6.01
CA LEU A 160 -11.91 -6.31 6.58
C LEU A 160 -13.05 -7.14 5.99
N ALA A 161 -13.01 -7.44 4.69
CA ALA A 161 -13.95 -8.35 4.05
C ALA A 161 -13.88 -9.77 4.64
N ALA A 162 -12.67 -10.27 4.91
CA ALA A 162 -12.46 -11.55 5.55
C ALA A 162 -13.02 -11.58 6.98
N LEU A 163 -12.73 -10.55 7.79
CA LEU A 163 -13.26 -10.41 9.15
C LEU A 163 -14.79 -10.26 9.16
N SER A 164 -15.35 -9.60 8.13
CA SER A 164 -16.80 -9.47 7.99
C SER A 164 -17.49 -10.80 7.66
N GLN A 165 -16.80 -11.71 6.98
CA GLN A 165 -17.38 -13.02 6.64
C GLN A 165 -17.51 -13.96 7.85
N ILE A 166 -16.61 -13.83 8.82
CA ILE A 166 -16.70 -14.56 10.10
C ILE A 166 -17.55 -13.84 11.15
N GLY A 167 -18.21 -12.73 10.78
CA GLY A 167 -19.11 -12.00 11.67
C GLY A 167 -18.44 -11.07 12.69
N LEU A 168 -17.10 -10.93 12.66
CA LEU A 168 -16.39 -10.06 13.62
C LEU A 168 -16.60 -8.57 13.35
N ILE A 169 -16.81 -8.20 12.09
CA ILE A 169 -16.98 -6.79 11.66
C ILE A 169 -18.15 -6.72 10.69
N THR A 170 -19.05 -5.77 10.94
CA THR A 170 -20.18 -5.47 10.06
C THR A 170 -20.02 -4.12 9.38
N ARG A 171 -20.81 -3.89 8.35
CA ARG A 171 -20.87 -2.58 7.70
C ARG A 171 -21.29 -1.48 8.68
N GLN A 172 -22.20 -1.77 9.63
CA GLN A 172 -22.66 -0.81 10.61
C GLN A 172 -21.55 -0.46 11.60
N THR A 173 -20.76 -1.43 12.04
CA THR A 173 -19.58 -1.21 12.89
C THR A 173 -18.59 -0.25 12.22
N LEU A 174 -18.31 -0.44 10.93
CA LEU A 174 -17.43 0.48 10.20
C LEU A 174 -18.03 1.87 10.07
N LEU A 175 -19.31 1.98 9.69
CA LEU A 175 -20.00 3.28 9.60
C LEU A 175 -20.04 4.02 10.94
N GLY A 176 -20.27 3.32 12.05
CA GLY A 176 -20.25 3.89 13.40
C GLY A 176 -18.84 4.31 13.85
N GLY A 177 -17.83 3.57 13.40
CA GLY A 177 -16.42 3.77 13.76
C GLY A 177 -15.64 4.79 12.89
N TRP A 178 -16.31 5.59 12.05
CA TRP A 178 -15.65 6.49 11.10
C TRP A 178 -14.61 7.45 11.73
N LYS A 179 -14.86 7.91 12.96
CA LYS A 179 -13.94 8.79 13.70
C LYS A 179 -12.59 8.11 13.98
N TRP A 180 -12.65 6.84 14.38
CA TRP A 180 -11.46 6.01 14.59
C TRP A 180 -10.75 5.71 13.27
N ALA A 181 -11.51 5.47 12.21
CA ALA A 181 -10.94 5.26 10.89
C ALA A 181 -10.15 6.48 10.40
N VAL A 182 -10.69 7.69 10.56
CA VAL A 182 -9.98 8.94 10.23
C VAL A 182 -8.68 9.07 11.03
N LEU A 183 -8.70 8.75 12.32
CA LEU A 183 -7.50 8.76 13.15
C LEU A 183 -6.46 7.74 12.66
N ILE A 184 -6.88 6.51 12.38
CA ILE A 184 -6.00 5.46 11.86
C ILE A 184 -5.40 5.86 10.50
N ILE A 185 -6.21 6.41 9.60
CA ILE A 185 -5.77 6.90 8.29
C ILE A 185 -4.71 8.01 8.47
N ALA A 186 -4.94 8.95 9.38
CA ALA A 186 -3.98 10.00 9.66
C ALA A 186 -2.64 9.46 10.20
N VAL A 187 -2.70 8.50 11.13
CA VAL A 187 -1.50 7.84 11.65
C VAL A 187 -0.77 7.05 10.55
N LEU A 188 -1.50 6.28 9.74
CA LEU A 188 -0.89 5.53 8.62
C LEU A 188 -0.24 6.48 7.61
N ALA A 189 -0.93 7.57 7.24
CA ALA A 189 -0.37 8.57 6.34
C ALA A 189 0.91 9.19 6.91
N ALA A 190 0.93 9.51 8.21
CA ALA A 190 2.12 10.06 8.88
C ALA A 190 3.30 9.07 8.94
N VAL A 191 3.03 7.76 9.00
CA VAL A 191 4.08 6.72 8.97
C VAL A 191 4.63 6.49 7.57
N ILE A 192 3.76 6.60 6.54
CA ILE A 192 4.12 6.38 5.14
C ILE A 192 4.98 7.53 4.62
N THR A 193 4.62 8.76 4.97
CA THR A 193 5.23 9.97 4.40
C THR A 193 6.33 10.54 5.30
N PRO A 194 7.28 11.30 4.77
CA PRO A 194 8.10 12.19 5.60
C PRO A 194 7.18 13.09 6.45
N ALA A 195 7.59 13.43 7.66
CA ALA A 195 6.76 14.13 8.64
C ALA A 195 6.39 15.57 8.22
N ASP A 196 5.70 15.72 7.09
CA ASP A 196 5.17 16.97 6.56
C ASP A 196 3.65 16.88 6.33
N PRO A 197 2.88 17.92 6.68
CA PRO A 197 1.42 17.92 6.56
C PRO A 197 0.90 17.77 5.13
N PHE A 198 1.66 18.24 4.14
CA PHE A 198 1.22 18.22 2.74
C PHE A 198 1.26 16.79 2.16
N SER A 199 2.38 16.10 2.29
CA SER A 199 2.49 14.70 1.85
C SER A 199 1.54 13.79 2.61
N MET A 200 1.34 14.05 3.92
CA MET A 200 0.36 13.33 4.73
C MET A 200 -1.07 13.49 4.19
N LEU A 201 -1.46 14.70 3.78
CA LEU A 201 -2.79 14.95 3.20
C LEU A 201 -2.95 14.22 1.86
N ILE A 202 -1.94 14.26 0.99
CA ILE A 202 -1.94 13.55 -0.30
C ILE A 202 -2.09 12.05 -0.09
N ALA A 203 -1.36 11.46 0.86
CA ALA A 203 -1.44 10.04 1.16
C ALA A 203 -2.78 9.66 1.80
N ALA A 204 -3.39 10.53 2.60
CA ALA A 204 -4.66 10.26 3.27
C ALA A 204 -5.84 10.08 2.30
N ILE A 205 -5.82 10.74 1.14
CA ILE A 205 -6.93 10.67 0.16
C ILE A 205 -7.16 9.23 -0.33
N PRO A 206 -6.18 8.52 -0.93
CA PRO A 206 -6.40 7.14 -1.35
C PRO A 206 -6.71 6.19 -0.18
N LEU A 207 -6.17 6.45 1.01
CA LEU A 207 -6.49 5.65 2.19
C LEU A 207 -7.95 5.81 2.62
N ALA A 208 -8.49 7.03 2.56
CA ALA A 208 -9.91 7.29 2.83
C ALA A 208 -10.82 6.62 1.78
N LEU A 209 -10.42 6.61 0.50
CA LEU A 209 -11.13 5.88 -0.55
C LEU A 209 -11.15 4.37 -0.29
N LEU A 210 -10.03 3.79 0.15
CA LEU A 210 -9.96 2.38 0.53
C LEU A 210 -10.87 2.04 1.69
N TYR A 211 -10.98 2.92 2.67
CA TYR A 211 -11.94 2.75 3.77
C TYR A 211 -13.38 2.74 3.25
N GLY A 212 -13.74 3.66 2.34
CA GLY A 212 -15.04 3.66 1.69
C GLY A 212 -15.32 2.35 0.94
N ILE A 213 -14.34 1.83 0.20
CA ILE A 213 -14.43 0.53 -0.49
C ILE A 213 -14.65 -0.59 0.53
N SER A 214 -13.92 -0.58 1.66
CA SER A 214 -14.06 -1.58 2.72
C SER A 214 -15.50 -1.64 3.27
N ILE A 215 -16.12 -0.48 3.49
CA ILE A 215 -17.53 -0.39 3.93
C ILE A 215 -18.48 -1.03 2.90
N LEU A 216 -18.20 -0.87 1.59
CA LEU A 216 -19.05 -1.43 0.54
C LEU A 216 -18.93 -2.96 0.41
N VAL A 217 -17.74 -3.50 0.72
CA VAL A 217 -17.45 -4.93 0.58
C VAL A 217 -17.90 -5.74 1.81
N CYS A 218 -17.97 -5.11 2.99
CA CYS A 218 -18.44 -5.77 4.21
C CYS A 218 -19.93 -6.10 4.16
N LYS A 219 -20.31 -7.23 4.77
CA LYS A 219 -21.72 -7.67 4.88
C LYS A 219 -22.54 -6.64 5.65
N LYS A 220 -23.79 -6.47 5.21
CA LYS A 220 -24.81 -5.82 6.04
C LYS A 220 -25.21 -6.80 7.16
N GLU A 221 -25.50 -6.28 8.35
CA GLU A 221 -26.18 -7.08 9.38
C GLU A 221 -27.51 -7.56 8.81
N VAL A 222 -27.81 -8.84 8.99
CA VAL A 222 -29.16 -9.34 8.87
C VAL A 222 -29.85 -8.92 10.17
N PRO A 223 -31.02 -8.28 10.14
CA PRO A 223 -31.75 -7.96 11.37
C PRO A 223 -32.01 -9.25 12.17
N GLU A 224 -31.75 -9.23 13.47
CA GLU A 224 -31.95 -10.37 14.40
C GLU A 224 -33.33 -10.99 14.31
N ALA A 225 -34.34 -10.26 13.80
CA ALA A 225 -35.71 -10.75 13.62
C ALA A 225 -35.88 -11.89 12.60
N GLU A 226 -34.89 -12.13 11.69
CA GLU A 226 -34.97 -13.26 10.74
C GLU A 226 -34.35 -14.55 11.30
N GLU A 227 -33.49 -14.48 12.33
CA GLU A 227 -32.91 -15.66 12.98
C GLU A 227 -33.93 -16.31 13.90
N ASP A 228 -34.75 -15.53 14.63
CA ASP A 228 -35.79 -16.04 15.52
C ASP A 228 -36.93 -16.73 14.74
N GLU A 229 -37.28 -16.27 13.54
CA GLU A 229 -38.31 -16.90 12.69
C GLU A 229 -37.85 -18.27 12.11
N VAL A 230 -36.56 -18.42 11.81
CA VAL A 230 -36.00 -19.67 11.27
C VAL A 230 -35.83 -20.73 12.37
N GLU A 231 -35.44 -20.33 13.60
CA GLU A 231 -35.37 -21.23 14.73
C GLU A 231 -36.77 -21.71 15.18
N ASP A 232 -37.78 -20.84 15.10
CA ASP A 232 -39.17 -21.22 15.43
C ASP A 232 -39.81 -22.12 14.36
N GLU A 233 -39.45 -22.00 13.07
CA GLU A 233 -39.89 -22.92 12.02
C GLU A 233 -39.22 -24.31 12.12
N GLU A 234 -37.92 -24.36 12.48
CA GLU A 234 -37.21 -25.64 12.69
C GLU A 234 -37.64 -26.35 13.99
N ALA A 235 -38.06 -25.58 15.01
CA ALA A 235 -38.55 -26.14 16.26
C ALA A 235 -40.02 -26.69 16.18
N THR A 236 -40.75 -26.30 15.14
CA THR A 236 -42.16 -26.71 14.94
C THR A 236 -42.35 -27.78 13.83
N ALA A 237 -41.25 -28.19 13.16
CA ALA A 237 -41.23 -29.24 12.12
C ALA A 237 -40.68 -30.58 12.66
#